data_9f16e402438380687b19d6e597dbbabd
#
_entry.id   9f16e402438380687b19d6e597dbbabd
#
_cell.length_a   1.000
_cell.length_b   1.000
_cell.length_c   1.000
_cell.angle_alpha   90.00
_cell.angle_beta   90.00
_cell.angle_gamma   90.00
#
_symmetry.space_group_name_H-M   'P 1'
#
loop_
_entity.id
_entity.type
_entity.pdbx_description
1 polymer ?
#
loop_
_entity_poly.entity_id
_entity_poly.type
_entity_poly.pdbx_seq_one_letter_code
_entity_poly.pdbx_strand_id
1 'polypeptide(L)' 'GYARGLRVSVMLDHEQLTGETAGLNEDGALLLRTEDDVLRTILSGEVMRLRKRDAD' A
#
# COMPACT_ATOMS: atom_id res chain seq x y z
N GLY A 1 -6.52 7.66 -9.48
CA GLY A 1 -5.34 7.33 -10.21
C GLY A 1 -4.71 6.08 -9.66
N TYR A 2 -3.62 5.71 -10.22
CA TYR A 2 -3.06 4.44 -9.83
C TYR A 2 -2.44 4.45 -8.43
N ALA A 3 -2.33 5.60 -7.82
CA ALA A 3 -1.83 5.68 -6.45
C ALA A 3 -2.95 5.57 -5.43
N ARG A 4 -4.17 5.31 -5.86
CA ARG A 4 -5.29 5.19 -4.96
C ARG A 4 -6.10 3.97 -5.31
N GLY A 5 -6.55 3.26 -4.28
CA GLY A 5 -7.49 2.18 -4.46
C GLY A 5 -6.94 0.90 -5.00
N LEU A 6 -5.61 0.74 -4.99
CA LEU A 6 -5.01 -0.50 -5.45
C LEU A 6 -4.64 -1.39 -4.27
N ARG A 7 -4.92 -2.67 -4.40
CA ARG A 7 -4.45 -3.63 -3.40
C ARG A 7 -3.00 -3.94 -3.68
N VAL A 8 -2.16 -3.75 -2.68
CA VAL A 8 -0.73 -3.98 -2.84
C VAL A 8 -0.18 -4.66 -1.61
N SER A 9 0.99 -5.23 -1.78
CA SER A 9 1.77 -5.78 -0.69
C SER A 9 3.07 -5.01 -0.66
N VAL A 10 3.49 -4.62 0.53
CA VAL A 10 4.72 -3.85 0.70
C VAL A 10 5.65 -4.63 1.60
N MET A 11 6.86 -4.87 1.11
CA MET A 11 7.88 -5.54 1.91
C MET A 11 8.73 -4.49 2.58
N LEU A 12 8.73 -4.53 3.90
CA LEU A 12 9.62 -3.71 4.70
C LEU A 12 10.53 -4.69 5.42
N ASP A 13 11.78 -4.40 5.47
CA ASP A 13 12.78 -5.23 6.16
C ASP A 13 12.27 -6.63 6.53
N HIS A 14 11.63 -6.77 7.68
CA HIS A 14 11.17 -8.07 8.15
C HIS A 14 9.66 -8.16 8.24
N GLU A 15 8.97 -7.25 7.61
CA GLU A 15 7.53 -7.18 7.75
C GLU A 15 6.89 -7.02 6.38
N GLN A 16 5.79 -7.70 6.18
CA GLN A 16 5.01 -7.53 4.96
C GLN A 16 3.68 -6.91 5.33
N LEU A 17 3.35 -5.82 4.68
CA LEU A 17 2.09 -5.14 4.90
C LEU A 17 1.22 -5.28 3.66
N THR A 18 -0.04 -5.55 3.87
CA THR A 18 -1.00 -5.63 2.77
C THR A 18 -2.08 -4.60 3.03
N GLY A 19 -2.47 -3.90 1.99
CA GLY A 19 -3.50 -2.92 2.14
C GLY A 19 -3.87 -2.28 0.84
N GLU A 20 -4.54 -1.15 0.94
CA GLU A 20 -5.02 -0.43 -0.21
C GLU A 20 -4.32 0.92 -0.29
N THR A 21 -3.84 1.27 -1.48
CA THR A 21 -3.15 2.54 -1.63
C THR A 21 -4.13 3.68 -1.45
N ALA A 22 -3.66 4.76 -0.82
CA ALA A 22 -4.49 5.90 -0.50
C ALA A 22 -3.87 7.20 -0.97
N GLY A 23 -3.03 7.13 -2.00
CA GLY A 23 -2.44 8.32 -2.55
C GLY A 23 -1.04 8.54 -2.05
N LEU A 24 -0.53 9.73 -2.30
CA LEU A 24 0.81 10.12 -1.85
C LEU A 24 0.67 11.26 -0.87
N ASN A 25 1.59 11.36 0.07
CA ASN A 25 1.59 12.51 0.94
C ASN A 25 2.35 13.65 0.25
N GLU A 26 2.49 14.78 0.94
CA GLU A 26 3.08 15.93 0.30
C GLU A 26 4.57 15.75 0.01
N ASP A 27 5.20 14.78 0.61
CA ASP A 27 6.60 14.48 0.33
C ASP A 27 6.75 13.41 -0.74
N GLY A 28 5.65 12.94 -1.29
CA GLY A 28 5.70 11.93 -2.33
C GLY A 28 5.74 10.51 -1.81
N ALA A 29 5.59 10.31 -0.51
CA ALA A 29 5.58 8.96 0.04
C ALA A 29 4.21 8.32 -0.15
N LEU A 30 4.21 7.02 -0.37
CA LEU A 30 2.97 6.29 -0.56
C LEU A 30 2.21 6.15 0.74
N LEU A 31 0.92 6.41 0.69
CA LEU A 31 0.04 6.16 1.82
C LEU A 31 -0.67 4.83 1.61
N LEU A 32 -0.70 4.03 2.66
CA LEU A 32 -1.27 2.71 2.60
C LEU A 32 -2.23 2.53 3.76
N ARG A 33 -3.46 2.16 3.45
CA ARG A 33 -4.43 1.83 4.49
C ARG A 33 -4.41 0.33 4.68
N THR A 34 -3.92 -0.09 5.82
CA THR A 34 -3.79 -1.51 6.11
C THR A 34 -5.10 -2.07 6.64
N GLU A 35 -5.12 -3.36 6.89
CA GLU A 35 -6.37 -4.04 7.19
C GLU A 35 -6.94 -3.67 8.54
N ASP A 36 -6.12 -3.15 9.43
CA ASP A 36 -6.63 -2.66 10.70
C ASP A 36 -7.13 -1.22 10.56
N ASP A 37 -7.29 -0.76 9.33
CA ASP A 37 -7.82 0.56 9.03
C ASP A 37 -6.91 1.67 9.51
N VAL A 38 -5.63 1.40 9.56
CA VAL A 38 -4.63 2.39 9.93
C VAL A 38 -3.98 2.91 8.66
N LEU A 39 -3.83 4.22 8.57
CA LEU A 39 -3.16 4.82 7.42
C LEU A 39 -1.69 4.91 7.72
N ARG A 40 -0.88 4.27 6.90
CA ARG A 40 0.55 4.22 7.11
C ARG A 40 1.28 4.93 5.99
N THR A 41 2.37 5.60 6.32
CA THR A 41 3.21 6.27 5.34
C THR A 41 4.39 5.34 5.05
N ILE A 42 4.54 4.99 3.80
CA ILE A 42 5.59 4.06 3.39
C ILE A 42 6.76 4.88 2.87
N LEU A 43 7.82 4.91 3.65
CA LEU A 43 9.00 5.70 3.29
C LEU A 43 9.96 4.90 2.44
N SER A 44 10.07 3.62 2.69
CA SER A 44 10.91 2.76 1.88
C SER A 44 10.29 1.38 1.92
N GLY A 45 10.61 0.59 0.91
CA GLY A 45 10.07 -0.74 0.83
C GLY A 45 9.85 -1.09 -0.61
N GLU A 46 9.55 -2.33 -0.84
CA GLU A 46 9.27 -2.81 -2.18
C GLU A 46 7.79 -3.05 -2.32
N VAL A 47 7.17 -2.33 -3.23
CA VAL A 47 5.72 -2.41 -3.40
C VAL A 47 5.41 -3.39 -4.51
N MET A 48 4.55 -4.35 -4.20
CA MET A 48 4.10 -5.32 -5.19
C MET A 48 2.59 -5.23 -5.29
N ARG A 49 2.12 -5.10 -6.51
CA ARG A 49 0.70 -4.98 -6.73
C ARG A 49 0.04 -6.35 -6.68
N LEU A 50 -1.00 -6.48 -5.91
CA LEU A 50 -1.71 -7.73 -5.81
C LEU A 50 -2.65 -7.89 -6.98
N ARG A 51 -2.88 -9.13 -7.37
CA ARG A 51 -3.75 -9.40 -8.46
C ARG A 51 -5.17 -9.11 -8.09
N LYS A 52 -5.88 -8.64 -9.06
CA LYS A 52 -7.24 -8.26 -8.82
C LYS A 52 -8.19 -9.44 -8.82
N ARG A 53 -7.76 -10.55 -9.25
CA ARG A 53 -8.65 -11.68 -9.33
C ARG A 53 -9.38 -11.94 -8.04
N ASP A 54 -8.80 -11.52 -7.00
CA ASP A 54 -9.40 -11.76 -5.72
C ASP A 54 -10.62 -10.96 -5.49
N ALA A 55 -10.83 -10.02 -6.31
CA ALA A 55 -11.96 -9.16 -6.12
C ALA A 55 -13.25 -9.85 -6.40
N ASP A 56 -13.17 -11.02 -6.88
CA ASP A 56 -14.41 -11.71 -7.17
C ASP A 56 -15.38 -11.76 -6.04
#